data_68999b2e002e6d0486399fe5c9f0162c
#
_entry.id   68999b2e002e6d0486399fe5c9f0162c
#
_cell.length_a   1.000
_cell.length_b   1.000
_cell.length_c   1.000
_cell.angle_alpha   90.00
_cell.angle_beta   90.00
_cell.angle_gamma   90.00
#
_symmetry.space_group_name_H-M   'P 1'
#
loop_
_entity.id
_entity.type
_entity.pdbx_description
1 polymer ?
#
loop_
_entity_poly.entity_id
_entity_poly.type
_entity_poly.pdbx_seq_one_letter_code
_entity_poly.pdbx_strand_id
1 'polypeptide(L)'
;MKTLIILAIAILGCVNAMGQQTVDLDKASQRLKKSDLPFKSCKVMAYTNQGVEYRGKACATYRDLSQKRKSQEETGEMYVPFWFEVGNGCKLFSAVLNVSPCLTEMLVTYKGNREADRLETKLYFNNDIAVKQWQLTAEGEVIVYELVFAGDTGEVTEDGFAGAEAQRVDTYYRISRDGTFEQAKEVRYAPKYYTAEELGDKTKNIWDGDETVL
;
A
#
# COMPACT_ATOMS: atom_id res chain seq x y z
N MET A 1 59.70 -15.20 0.98
CA MET A 1 58.35 -15.76 0.95
C MET A 1 57.55 -15.14 2.07
N LYS A 2 56.68 -14.19 1.77
CA LYS A 2 55.80 -13.54 2.78
C LYS A 2 54.42 -14.13 2.64
N THR A 3 54.03 -14.93 3.62
CA THR A 3 52.74 -15.57 3.69
C THR A 3 51.72 -14.51 4.06
N LEU A 4 50.85 -14.19 3.12
CA LEU A 4 49.74 -13.25 3.32
C LEU A 4 48.58 -14.02 3.98
N ILE A 5 48.43 -13.83 5.29
CA ILE A 5 47.28 -14.35 6.01
C ILE A 5 46.10 -13.44 5.67
N ILE A 6 45.22 -13.91 4.80
CA ILE A 6 43.93 -13.27 4.55
C ILE A 6 43.03 -13.62 5.73
N LEU A 7 42.91 -12.66 6.64
CA LEU A 7 41.95 -12.71 7.73
C LEU A 7 40.57 -12.40 7.11
N ALA A 8 39.85 -13.46 6.75
CA ALA A 8 38.43 -13.33 6.40
C ALA A 8 37.67 -12.93 7.67
N ILE A 9 37.50 -11.65 7.89
CA ILE A 9 36.56 -11.13 8.87
C ILE A 9 35.19 -11.46 8.31
N ALA A 10 34.67 -12.59 8.74
CA ALA A 10 33.22 -12.83 8.67
C ALA A 10 32.55 -11.78 9.56
N ILE A 11 32.21 -10.65 8.95
CA ILE A 11 31.26 -9.75 9.53
C ILE A 11 29.92 -10.51 9.46
N LEU A 12 29.72 -11.41 10.44
CA LEU A 12 28.38 -11.74 10.86
C LEU A 12 27.78 -10.40 11.29
N GLY A 13 27.10 -9.78 10.35
CA GLY A 13 26.16 -8.75 10.66
C GLY A 13 25.17 -9.34 11.66
N CYS A 14 25.45 -9.17 12.94
CA CYS A 14 24.42 -9.10 13.93
C CYS A 14 23.52 -7.97 13.46
N VAL A 15 22.56 -8.30 12.59
CA VAL A 15 21.35 -7.56 12.46
C VAL A 15 20.79 -7.60 13.87
N ASN A 16 21.14 -6.58 14.65
CA ASN A 16 20.48 -6.30 15.88
C ASN A 16 18.99 -6.30 15.51
N ALA A 17 18.35 -7.38 15.84
CA ALA A 17 16.92 -7.42 16.06
C ALA A 17 16.68 -6.52 17.27
N MET A 18 16.92 -5.22 17.12
CA MET A 18 16.24 -4.21 17.89
C MET A 18 14.78 -4.56 17.68
N GLY A 19 14.15 -5.09 18.72
CA GLY A 19 12.80 -5.59 18.69
C GLY A 19 11.90 -4.54 18.08
N GLN A 20 11.78 -4.58 16.76
CA GLN A 20 10.73 -3.90 16.06
C GLN A 20 9.46 -4.48 16.70
N GLN A 21 8.77 -3.66 17.46
CA GLN A 21 7.44 -4.03 17.91
C GLN A 21 6.62 -4.18 16.64
N THR A 22 6.58 -5.41 16.11
CA THR A 22 5.75 -5.75 14.97
C THR A 22 4.32 -5.55 15.41
N VAL A 23 3.58 -4.77 14.64
CA VAL A 23 2.14 -4.63 14.87
C VAL A 23 1.53 -6.01 14.62
N ASP A 24 0.91 -6.55 15.64
CA ASP A 24 0.20 -7.83 15.55
C ASP A 24 -1.19 -7.58 14.98
N LEU A 25 -1.31 -7.62 13.65
CA LEU A 25 -2.59 -7.42 12.98
C LEU A 25 -3.59 -8.56 13.26
N ASP A 26 -3.13 -9.72 13.68
CA ASP A 26 -4.05 -10.80 14.06
C ASP A 26 -4.95 -10.38 15.23
N LYS A 27 -4.45 -9.53 16.12
CA LYS A 27 -5.29 -8.92 17.17
C LYS A 27 -6.37 -7.99 16.61
N ALA A 28 -6.15 -7.37 15.46
CA ALA A 28 -7.18 -6.58 14.80
C ALA A 28 -8.34 -7.46 14.33
N SER A 29 -8.08 -8.66 13.81
CA SER A 29 -9.13 -9.59 13.40
C SER A 29 -10.05 -10.04 14.53
N GLN A 30 -9.58 -10.00 15.78
CA GLN A 30 -10.39 -10.30 16.96
C GLN A 30 -11.33 -9.15 17.38
N ARG A 31 -11.05 -7.93 16.93
CA ARG A 31 -11.75 -6.69 17.31
C ARG A 31 -12.63 -6.14 16.18
N LEU A 32 -12.40 -6.56 14.96
CA LEU A 32 -13.10 -6.10 13.77
C LEU A 32 -13.96 -7.23 13.20
N LYS A 33 -15.14 -6.87 12.70
CA LYS A 33 -15.92 -7.79 11.89
C LYS A 33 -15.18 -8.09 10.59
N LYS A 34 -15.17 -9.35 10.17
CA LYS A 34 -14.69 -9.77 8.85
C LYS A 34 -15.51 -9.08 7.76
N SER A 35 -14.85 -8.55 6.76
CA SER A 35 -15.49 -7.97 5.59
C SER A 35 -15.80 -9.05 4.55
N ASP A 36 -16.85 -8.84 3.78
CA ASP A 36 -17.31 -9.77 2.76
C ASP A 36 -16.62 -9.49 1.41
N LEU A 37 -16.55 -10.52 0.57
CA LEU A 37 -16.11 -10.45 -0.83
C LEU A 37 -17.32 -10.40 -1.78
N PRO A 38 -17.23 -9.75 -2.94
CA PRO A 38 -16.14 -8.88 -3.40
C PRO A 38 -16.12 -7.55 -2.64
N PHE A 39 -14.95 -6.90 -2.60
CA PHE A 39 -14.77 -5.60 -1.96
C PHE A 39 -14.16 -4.59 -2.95
N LYS A 40 -14.69 -3.37 -2.95
CA LYS A 40 -14.17 -2.26 -3.72
C LYS A 40 -13.73 -1.16 -2.77
N SER A 41 -12.46 -0.79 -2.82
CA SER A 41 -12.01 0.39 -2.08
C SER A 41 -12.69 1.63 -2.68
N CYS A 42 -13.15 2.53 -1.84
CA CYS A 42 -13.64 3.83 -2.33
C CYS A 42 -12.48 4.81 -2.47
N LYS A 43 -12.65 5.82 -3.33
CA LYS A 43 -11.67 6.89 -3.52
C LYS A 43 -11.49 7.68 -2.22
N VAL A 44 -12.56 7.86 -1.47
CA VAL A 44 -12.53 8.45 -0.13
C VAL A 44 -12.21 7.36 0.88
N MET A 45 -11.21 7.57 1.69
CA MET A 45 -10.92 6.65 2.78
C MET A 45 -11.84 6.89 3.98
N ALA A 46 -12.80 5.99 4.18
CA ALA A 46 -13.69 5.99 5.35
C ALA A 46 -13.03 5.24 6.53
N TYR A 47 -11.83 5.69 6.98
CA TYR A 47 -11.08 4.97 8.01
C TYR A 47 -11.12 5.60 9.39
N THR A 48 -11.60 6.83 9.50
CA THR A 48 -11.40 7.64 10.70
C THR A 48 -12.21 7.19 11.92
N ASN A 49 -13.23 6.35 11.75
CA ASN A 49 -14.12 6.02 12.88
C ASN A 49 -14.47 4.55 13.03
N GLN A 50 -13.93 3.63 12.22
CA GLN A 50 -14.40 2.25 12.16
C GLN A 50 -13.30 1.18 12.25
N GLY A 51 -12.07 1.56 12.53
CA GLY A 51 -10.94 0.62 12.53
C GLY A 51 -10.27 0.48 13.89
N VAL A 52 -9.30 -0.40 13.96
CA VAL A 52 -8.36 -0.48 15.07
C VAL A 52 -7.23 0.50 14.81
N GLU A 53 -7.03 1.44 15.72
CA GLU A 53 -5.99 2.45 15.63
C GLU A 53 -4.70 1.98 16.32
N TYR A 54 -3.56 2.28 15.69
CA TYR A 54 -2.21 2.11 16.24
C TYR A 54 -1.45 3.44 16.15
N ARG A 55 -0.70 3.79 17.19
CA ARG A 55 0.06 5.05 17.26
C ARG A 55 1.54 4.82 17.55
N GLY A 56 2.33 5.83 17.20
CA GLY A 56 3.73 5.89 17.56
C GLY A 56 4.60 4.87 16.81
N LYS A 57 5.57 4.28 17.49
CA LYS A 57 6.56 3.36 16.88
C LYS A 57 5.95 2.16 16.18
N ALA A 58 4.75 1.73 16.58
CA ALA A 58 4.03 0.64 15.93
C ALA A 58 3.75 0.93 14.45
N CYS A 59 3.50 2.18 14.09
CA CYS A 59 3.23 2.60 12.72
C CYS A 59 4.47 2.55 11.82
N ALA A 60 5.66 2.71 12.38
CA ALA A 60 6.92 2.72 11.63
C ALA A 60 7.18 1.40 10.89
N THR A 61 6.64 0.29 11.39
CA THR A 61 6.80 -1.04 10.79
C THR A 61 6.17 -1.14 9.40
N TYR A 62 5.14 -0.33 9.11
CA TYR A 62 4.40 -0.33 7.84
C TYR A 62 4.71 0.88 6.96
N ARG A 63 5.62 1.75 7.37
CA ARG A 63 6.09 2.84 6.51
C ARG A 63 6.88 2.25 5.35
N ASP A 64 6.68 2.84 4.17
CA ASP A 64 7.48 2.50 3.02
C ASP A 64 8.96 2.73 3.32
N LEU A 65 9.73 1.64 3.32
CA LEU A 65 11.19 1.67 3.49
C LEU A 65 11.91 2.25 2.28
N SER A 66 11.21 2.44 1.15
CA SER A 66 11.77 3.06 -0.05
C SER A 66 12.05 4.55 0.16
N GLN A 67 11.28 5.21 0.99
CA GLN A 67 11.57 6.57 1.42
C GLN A 67 12.61 6.56 2.54
N LYS A 68 13.88 6.53 2.18
CA LYS A 68 15.03 6.72 3.07
C LYS A 68 15.05 8.14 3.70
N ARG A 69 13.95 8.61 4.23
CA ARG A 69 13.96 9.78 5.09
C ARG A 69 14.46 9.35 6.45
N LYS A 70 15.73 9.63 6.70
CA LYS A 70 16.32 9.58 8.01
C LYS A 70 15.47 10.43 8.95
N SER A 71 14.85 9.76 9.91
CA SER A 71 14.51 10.19 11.25
C SER A 71 14.10 11.65 11.45
N GLN A 72 12.84 11.88 11.54
CA GLN A 72 12.27 12.59 12.66
C GLN A 72 11.26 11.63 13.31
N GLU A 73 11.05 11.75 14.61
CA GLU A 73 10.01 11.03 15.35
C GLU A 73 8.64 11.47 14.86
N GLU A 74 8.33 11.15 13.61
CA GLU A 74 7.05 11.45 13.04
C GLU A 74 6.05 10.51 13.68
N THR A 75 5.18 11.09 14.46
CA THR A 75 4.01 10.44 15.02
C THR A 75 3.05 10.11 13.88
N GLY A 76 3.30 8.98 13.21
CA GLY A 76 2.37 8.45 12.23
C GLY A 76 1.20 7.78 12.92
N GLU A 77 0.04 7.87 12.32
CA GLU A 77 -1.14 7.13 12.71
C GLU A 77 -1.39 6.01 11.70
N MET A 78 -1.69 4.82 12.19
CA MET A 78 -2.08 3.69 11.37
C MET A 78 -3.45 3.19 11.82
N TYR A 79 -4.30 2.94 10.84
CA TYR A 79 -5.63 2.38 11.04
C TYR A 79 -5.74 1.05 10.31
N VAL A 80 -6.44 0.09 10.90
CA VAL A 80 -6.81 -1.17 10.26
C VAL A 80 -8.33 -1.20 10.14
N PRO A 81 -8.90 -0.67 9.04
CA PRO A 81 -10.35 -0.55 8.88
C PRO A 81 -11.01 -1.85 8.48
N PHE A 82 -10.31 -2.72 7.74
CA PHE A 82 -10.87 -3.93 7.14
C PHE A 82 -9.94 -5.12 7.28
N TRP A 83 -10.54 -6.30 7.39
CA TRP A 83 -9.84 -7.55 7.18
C TRP A 83 -10.74 -8.55 6.47
N PHE A 84 -10.12 -9.46 5.75
CA PHE A 84 -10.78 -10.47 4.91
C PHE A 84 -10.17 -11.82 5.17
N GLU A 85 -10.96 -12.86 5.02
CA GLU A 85 -10.49 -14.22 4.88
C GLU A 85 -10.38 -14.51 3.39
N VAL A 86 -9.16 -14.77 2.94
CA VAL A 86 -8.86 -15.10 1.55
C VAL A 86 -8.45 -16.55 1.45
N GLY A 87 -8.38 -17.07 0.25
CA GLY A 87 -8.08 -18.48 0.02
C GLY A 87 -6.89 -19.01 0.82
N ASN A 88 -6.80 -20.33 0.95
CA ASN A 88 -5.69 -21.04 1.64
C ASN A 88 -5.52 -20.76 3.14
N GLY A 89 -6.55 -20.24 3.82
CA GLY A 89 -6.48 -19.89 5.24
C GLY A 89 -5.57 -18.71 5.54
N CYS A 90 -5.43 -17.81 4.58
CA CYS A 90 -4.78 -16.53 4.77
C CYS A 90 -5.76 -15.46 5.24
N LYS A 91 -5.29 -14.56 6.08
CA LYS A 91 -5.98 -13.32 6.42
C LYS A 91 -5.35 -12.18 5.64
N LEU A 92 -6.17 -11.28 5.13
CA LEU A 92 -5.78 -10.07 4.44
C LEU A 92 -6.27 -8.87 5.23
N PHE A 93 -5.38 -7.97 5.57
CA PHE A 93 -5.68 -6.74 6.30
C PHE A 93 -5.42 -5.52 5.42
N SER A 94 -6.31 -4.53 5.52
CA SER A 94 -6.03 -3.19 5.04
C SER A 94 -5.37 -2.40 6.18
N ALA A 95 -4.18 -1.87 5.93
CA ALA A 95 -3.44 -1.03 6.86
C ALA A 95 -3.25 0.35 6.23
N VAL A 96 -3.92 1.36 6.80
CA VAL A 96 -3.90 2.74 6.33
C VAL A 96 -2.93 3.54 7.17
N LEU A 97 -1.94 4.13 6.52
CA LEU A 97 -0.90 4.95 7.13
C LEU A 97 -1.14 6.42 6.76
N ASN A 98 -1.29 7.24 7.78
CA ASN A 98 -1.34 8.69 7.61
C ASN A 98 0.04 9.28 7.92
N VAL A 99 0.76 9.64 6.87
CA VAL A 99 2.07 10.29 6.94
C VAL A 99 1.95 11.56 6.10
N SER A 100 1.56 12.65 6.75
CA SER A 100 1.38 13.95 6.07
C SER A 100 2.60 14.30 5.20
N PRO A 101 2.41 14.74 3.94
CA PRO A 101 1.15 15.02 3.24
C PRO A 101 0.55 13.81 2.53
N CYS A 102 1.11 12.62 2.69
CA CYS A 102 0.68 11.41 1.98
C CYS A 102 -0.15 10.49 2.87
N LEU A 103 -1.15 9.87 2.27
CA LEU A 103 -1.93 8.82 2.86
C LEU A 103 -1.70 7.55 2.01
N THR A 104 -1.19 6.51 2.66
CA THR A 104 -0.86 5.24 2.00
C THR A 104 -1.70 4.11 2.59
N GLU A 105 -2.24 3.26 1.76
CA GLU A 105 -2.88 2.02 2.18
C GLU A 105 -2.09 0.81 1.66
N MET A 106 -1.82 -0.11 2.57
CA MET A 106 -1.19 -1.39 2.25
C MET A 106 -2.14 -2.53 2.53
N LEU A 107 -2.18 -3.50 1.66
CA LEU A 107 -2.71 -4.82 1.97
C LEU A 107 -1.59 -5.67 2.57
N VAL A 108 -1.88 -6.29 3.70
CA VAL A 108 -0.92 -7.13 4.44
C VAL A 108 -1.52 -8.51 4.61
N THR A 109 -0.83 -9.52 4.14
CA THR A 109 -1.27 -10.91 4.29
C THR A 109 -0.65 -11.55 5.53
N TYR A 110 -1.43 -12.38 6.18
CA TYR A 110 -1.01 -13.23 7.30
C TYR A 110 -1.30 -14.68 6.99
N LYS A 111 -0.32 -15.54 7.23
CA LYS A 111 -0.46 -16.99 7.23
C LYS A 111 -0.23 -17.52 8.64
N GLY A 112 -1.28 -18.03 9.26
CA GLY A 112 -1.26 -18.27 10.70
C GLY A 112 -1.02 -16.96 11.47
N ASN A 113 0.01 -16.93 12.33
CA ASN A 113 0.34 -15.77 13.16
C ASN A 113 1.50 -14.94 12.59
N ARG A 114 1.87 -15.15 11.32
CA ARG A 114 3.00 -14.46 10.69
C ARG A 114 2.54 -13.65 9.51
N GLU A 115 3.04 -12.44 9.45
CA GLU A 115 2.98 -11.64 8.25
C GLU A 115 3.74 -12.37 7.14
N ALA A 116 3.09 -12.51 5.98
CA ALA A 116 3.64 -13.18 4.83
C ALA A 116 4.16 -12.17 3.79
N ASP A 117 3.35 -11.15 3.48
CA ASP A 117 3.70 -10.18 2.45
C ASP A 117 2.92 -8.88 2.59
N ARG A 118 3.34 -7.84 1.84
CA ARG A 118 2.73 -6.51 1.79
C ARG A 118 2.60 -6.03 0.35
N LEU A 119 1.49 -5.36 0.06
CA LEU A 119 1.24 -4.74 -1.24
C LEU A 119 0.69 -3.33 -1.02
N GLU A 120 1.37 -2.31 -1.54
CA GLU A 120 0.85 -0.95 -1.55
C GLU A 120 -0.27 -0.84 -2.59
N THR A 121 -1.45 -0.44 -2.14
CA THR A 121 -2.65 -0.47 -2.96
C THR A 121 -3.34 0.86 -3.11
N LYS A 122 -2.97 1.83 -2.29
CA LYS A 122 -3.59 3.14 -2.33
C LYS A 122 -2.62 4.22 -1.90
N LEU A 123 -2.54 5.26 -2.69
CA LEU A 123 -1.79 6.45 -2.39
C LEU A 123 -2.62 7.68 -2.72
N TYR A 124 -2.68 8.62 -1.79
CA TYR A 124 -3.18 9.96 -2.03
C TYR A 124 -2.02 10.94 -2.01
N PHE A 125 -2.01 11.81 -2.99
CA PHE A 125 -1.13 12.93 -3.07
C PHE A 125 -1.84 14.18 -2.56
N ASN A 126 -1.19 14.96 -1.70
CA ASN A 126 -1.80 16.14 -1.03
C ASN A 126 -3.19 15.87 -0.43
N ASN A 127 -3.41 14.65 0.10
CA ASN A 127 -4.64 14.20 0.76
C ASN A 127 -5.93 14.17 -0.08
N ASP A 128 -5.95 14.76 -1.27
CA ASP A 128 -7.17 14.89 -2.07
C ASP A 128 -7.11 14.16 -3.42
N ILE A 129 -5.92 13.87 -3.95
CA ILE A 129 -5.74 13.27 -5.27
C ILE A 129 -5.42 11.79 -5.12
N ALA A 130 -6.37 10.93 -5.48
CA ALA A 130 -6.15 9.50 -5.52
C ALA A 130 -5.40 9.10 -6.79
N VAL A 131 -4.22 8.55 -6.62
CA VAL A 131 -3.40 8.04 -7.73
C VAL A 131 -3.33 6.53 -7.77
N LYS A 132 -3.84 5.87 -6.74
CA LYS A 132 -3.91 4.42 -6.65
C LYS A 132 -5.17 3.99 -5.89
N GLN A 133 -5.83 2.93 -6.36
CA GLN A 133 -7.00 2.29 -5.73
C GLN A 133 -6.91 0.77 -5.90
N TRP A 134 -7.77 0.03 -5.23
CA TRP A 134 -7.79 -1.43 -5.32
C TRP A 134 -9.19 -2.03 -5.20
N GLN A 135 -9.31 -3.24 -5.69
CA GLN A 135 -10.46 -4.12 -5.50
C GLN A 135 -10.00 -5.51 -5.07
N LEU A 136 -10.89 -6.22 -4.39
CA LEU A 136 -10.73 -7.63 -4.05
C LEU A 136 -11.92 -8.37 -4.65
N THR A 137 -11.66 -9.30 -5.57
CA THR A 137 -12.70 -10.04 -6.27
C THR A 137 -13.35 -11.10 -5.38
N ALA A 138 -14.44 -11.69 -5.85
CA ALA A 138 -15.10 -12.79 -5.14
C ALA A 138 -14.17 -14.03 -4.99
N GLU A 139 -13.25 -14.21 -5.94
CA GLU A 139 -12.25 -15.28 -5.96
C GLU A 139 -11.03 -14.98 -5.09
N GLY A 140 -10.95 -13.77 -4.51
CA GLY A 140 -9.83 -13.32 -3.68
C GLY A 140 -8.62 -12.79 -4.47
N GLU A 141 -8.82 -12.42 -5.73
CA GLU A 141 -7.79 -11.75 -6.54
C GLU A 141 -7.78 -10.24 -6.20
N VAL A 142 -6.61 -9.67 -5.99
CA VAL A 142 -6.43 -8.23 -5.76
C VAL A 142 -6.15 -7.54 -7.09
N ILE A 143 -6.90 -6.50 -7.42
CA ILE A 143 -6.65 -5.65 -8.58
C ILE A 143 -6.24 -4.28 -8.07
N VAL A 144 -5.05 -3.82 -8.44
CA VAL A 144 -4.55 -2.48 -8.13
C VAL A 144 -4.61 -1.63 -9.38
N TYR A 145 -5.26 -0.50 -9.29
CA TYR A 145 -5.37 0.52 -10.34
C TYR A 145 -4.44 1.66 -9.98
N GLU A 146 -3.52 1.97 -10.85
CA GLU A 146 -2.50 3.00 -10.63
C GLU A 146 -2.44 3.98 -11.80
N LEU A 147 -2.33 5.26 -11.48
CA LEU A 147 -2.01 6.31 -12.45
C LEU A 147 -0.51 6.61 -12.37
N VAL A 148 0.22 6.20 -13.38
CA VAL A 148 1.67 6.44 -13.51
C VAL A 148 1.86 7.74 -14.27
N PHE A 149 2.31 8.76 -13.59
CA PHE A 149 2.50 10.08 -14.17
C PHE A 149 3.76 10.17 -15.03
N ALA A 150 3.66 10.88 -16.15
CA ALA A 150 4.80 11.22 -16.98
C ALA A 150 5.57 12.37 -16.33
N GLY A 151 6.79 12.11 -15.82
CA GLY A 151 7.66 13.11 -15.21
C GLY A 151 7.56 13.19 -13.69
N ASP A 152 8.25 14.16 -13.13
CA ASP A 152 8.25 14.40 -11.69
C ASP A 152 6.97 15.17 -11.32
N THR A 153 6.08 14.53 -10.58
CA THR A 153 4.84 15.15 -10.07
C THR A 153 5.11 16.16 -8.94
N GLY A 154 6.37 16.44 -8.67
CA GLY A 154 6.81 17.37 -7.63
C GLY A 154 6.52 18.84 -7.91
N GLU A 155 6.12 19.21 -9.11
CA GLU A 155 5.66 20.57 -9.43
C GLU A 155 4.20 20.78 -9.02
N VAL A 156 3.95 20.72 -7.72
CA VAL A 156 2.78 21.40 -7.16
C VAL A 156 3.14 22.87 -7.12
N THR A 157 2.56 23.64 -8.01
CA THR A 157 2.69 25.09 -8.01
C THR A 157 2.04 25.69 -6.75
N GLU A 158 2.37 26.95 -6.41
CA GLU A 158 1.70 27.66 -5.29
C GLU A 158 0.17 27.71 -5.45
N ASP A 159 -0.33 27.57 -6.68
CA ASP A 159 -1.76 27.54 -7.02
C ASP A 159 -2.38 26.14 -6.90
N GLY A 160 -1.60 25.13 -6.54
CA GLY A 160 -2.05 23.75 -6.42
C GLY A 160 -1.79 22.89 -7.67
N PHE A 161 -2.23 21.63 -7.63
CA PHE A 161 -2.12 20.69 -8.74
C PHE A 161 -3.23 20.94 -9.76
N ALA A 162 -2.87 21.34 -10.98
CA ALA A 162 -3.84 21.62 -12.05
C ALA A 162 -4.25 20.36 -12.83
N GLY A 163 -3.38 19.37 -12.90
CA GLY A 163 -3.52 18.12 -13.65
C GLY A 163 -2.19 17.69 -14.23
N ALA A 164 -2.12 16.47 -14.75
CA ALA A 164 -0.93 15.94 -15.40
C ALA A 164 -1.27 14.81 -16.38
N GLU A 165 -0.35 14.53 -17.31
CA GLU A 165 -0.42 13.34 -18.14
C GLU A 165 -0.05 12.11 -17.30
N ALA A 166 -0.88 11.09 -17.36
CA ALA A 166 -0.63 9.82 -16.70
C ALA A 166 -1.10 8.64 -17.53
N GLN A 167 -0.49 7.50 -17.30
CA GLN A 167 -0.89 6.21 -17.84
C GLN A 167 -1.55 5.40 -16.75
N ARG A 168 -2.78 4.94 -16.99
CA ARG A 168 -3.42 3.97 -16.10
C ARG A 168 -2.78 2.58 -16.32
N VAL A 169 -2.49 1.92 -15.20
CA VAL A 169 -1.98 0.55 -15.15
C VAL A 169 -2.83 -0.25 -14.16
N ASP A 170 -3.43 -1.33 -14.62
CA ASP A 170 -4.19 -2.25 -13.76
C ASP A 170 -3.36 -3.51 -13.54
N THR A 171 -2.96 -3.77 -12.31
CA THR A 171 -2.16 -4.94 -11.95
C THR A 171 -3.00 -5.91 -11.12
N TYR A 172 -3.02 -7.16 -11.55
CA TYR A 172 -3.77 -8.26 -10.94
C TYR A 172 -2.83 -9.13 -10.13
N TYR A 173 -3.16 -9.36 -8.86
CA TYR A 173 -2.38 -10.19 -7.96
C TYR A 173 -3.22 -11.35 -7.43
N ARG A 174 -2.61 -12.54 -7.38
CA ARG A 174 -3.12 -13.68 -6.65
C ARG A 174 -2.38 -13.82 -5.34
N ILE A 175 -3.09 -14.30 -4.31
CA ILE A 175 -2.47 -14.65 -3.05
C ILE A 175 -2.13 -16.13 -3.10
N SER A 176 -0.84 -16.45 -3.04
CA SER A 176 -0.32 -17.81 -3.08
C SER A 176 -0.67 -18.59 -1.79
N ARG A 177 -0.30 -19.87 -1.74
CA ARG A 177 -0.55 -20.73 -0.58
C ARG A 177 0.19 -20.29 0.68
N ASP A 178 1.33 -19.65 0.54
CA ASP A 178 2.15 -19.12 1.63
C ASP A 178 1.81 -17.66 2.00
N GLY A 179 0.92 -17.04 1.24
CA GLY A 179 0.39 -15.71 1.51
C GLY A 179 1.09 -14.60 0.74
N THR A 180 1.99 -14.90 -0.20
CA THR A 180 2.66 -13.88 -1.03
C THR A 180 1.75 -13.36 -2.13
N PHE A 181 1.90 -12.09 -2.49
CA PHE A 181 1.24 -11.50 -3.65
C PHE A 181 2.03 -11.84 -4.92
N GLU A 182 1.43 -12.61 -5.81
CA GLU A 182 2.00 -12.98 -7.10
C GLU A 182 1.30 -12.20 -8.21
N GLN A 183 2.05 -11.39 -8.94
CA GLN A 183 1.51 -10.67 -10.09
C GLN A 183 1.11 -11.68 -11.18
N ALA A 184 -0.18 -11.71 -11.49
CA ALA A 184 -0.76 -12.62 -12.47
C ALA A 184 -0.90 -11.97 -13.85
N LYS A 185 -1.22 -10.68 -13.88
CA LYS A 185 -1.51 -9.93 -15.11
C LYS A 185 -1.25 -8.44 -14.89
N GLU A 186 -0.91 -7.75 -15.97
CA GLU A 186 -0.86 -6.30 -16.03
C GLU A 186 -1.55 -5.83 -17.31
N VAL A 187 -2.36 -4.78 -17.22
CA VAL A 187 -3.01 -4.13 -18.35
C VAL A 187 -2.60 -2.67 -18.34
N ARG A 188 -2.05 -2.20 -19.44
CA ARG A 188 -1.67 -0.80 -19.63
C ARG A 188 -2.63 -0.12 -20.59
N TYR A 189 -2.91 1.13 -20.29
CA TYR A 189 -3.79 1.96 -21.10
C TYR A 189 -3.01 3.08 -21.77
N ALA A 190 -3.55 3.66 -22.81
CA ALA A 190 -2.95 4.83 -23.46
C ALA A 190 -2.88 5.99 -22.45
N PRO A 191 -1.76 6.73 -22.41
CA PRO A 191 -1.66 7.92 -21.58
C PRO A 191 -2.72 8.96 -21.96
N LYS A 192 -3.25 9.66 -20.97
CA LYS A 192 -4.10 10.83 -21.17
C LYS A 192 -3.82 11.89 -20.11
N TYR A 193 -4.29 13.10 -20.37
CA TYR A 193 -4.23 14.17 -19.37
C TYR A 193 -5.40 14.04 -18.39
N TYR A 194 -5.08 13.98 -17.10
CA TYR A 194 -6.03 13.99 -15.99
C TYR A 194 -6.04 15.35 -15.34
N THR A 195 -7.21 15.95 -15.21
CA THR A 195 -7.35 17.22 -14.48
C THR A 195 -7.38 17.00 -12.97
N ALA A 196 -7.07 18.04 -12.19
CA ALA A 196 -7.21 17.99 -10.74
C ALA A 196 -8.67 17.73 -10.33
N GLU A 197 -9.64 18.24 -11.08
CA GLU A 197 -11.06 18.01 -10.84
C GLU A 197 -11.43 16.52 -11.01
N GLU A 198 -10.97 15.86 -12.09
CA GLU A 198 -11.20 14.43 -12.31
C GLU A 198 -10.58 13.57 -11.21
N LEU A 199 -9.35 13.89 -10.82
CA LEU A 199 -8.63 13.14 -9.79
C LEU A 199 -9.20 13.41 -8.38
N GLY A 200 -9.70 14.62 -8.13
CA GLY A 200 -10.36 15.00 -6.88
C GLY A 200 -11.81 14.57 -6.77
N ASP A 201 -12.46 14.16 -7.88
CA ASP A 201 -13.85 13.72 -7.87
C ASP A 201 -14.02 12.44 -7.04
N LYS A 202 -14.65 12.60 -5.88
CA LYS A 202 -14.89 11.53 -4.92
C LYS A 202 -15.96 10.52 -5.35
N THR A 203 -16.73 10.86 -6.38
CA THR A 203 -17.80 10.01 -6.91
C THR A 203 -17.31 9.02 -7.96
N LYS A 204 -16.14 9.25 -8.55
CA LYS A 204 -15.52 8.41 -9.58
C LYS A 204 -14.32 7.66 -9.04
N ASN A 205 -14.15 6.44 -9.48
CA ASN A 205 -12.97 5.63 -9.19
C ASN A 205 -11.99 5.68 -10.37
N ILE A 206 -10.74 5.25 -10.14
CA ILE A 206 -9.72 5.21 -11.20
C ILE A 206 -10.16 4.27 -12.33
N TRP A 207 -10.88 3.17 -12.02
CA TRP A 207 -11.36 2.21 -13.02
C TRP A 207 -12.63 2.66 -13.79
N ASP A 208 -13.24 3.78 -13.42
CA ASP A 208 -14.42 4.33 -14.12
C ASP A 208 -14.02 5.22 -15.31
N GLY A 209 -12.72 5.30 -15.62
CA GLY A 209 -12.21 6.07 -16.74
C GLY A 209 -12.51 5.42 -18.11
N ASP A 210 -12.31 6.21 -19.16
CA ASP A 210 -12.56 5.88 -20.56
C ASP A 210 -11.27 5.58 -21.36
N GLU A 211 -10.18 5.20 -20.66
CA GLU A 211 -8.88 4.95 -21.26
C GLU A 211 -8.93 3.77 -22.25
N THR A 212 -8.17 3.90 -23.34
CA THR A 212 -8.03 2.83 -24.34
C THR A 212 -6.91 1.88 -23.92
N VAL A 213 -7.18 0.57 -23.95
CA VAL A 213 -6.17 -0.48 -23.69
C VAL A 213 -5.13 -0.48 -24.80
N LEU A 214 -3.84 -0.60 -24.47
CA LEU A 214 -2.71 -0.72 -25.40
C LEU A 214 -2.53 -2.13 -25.90
#